data_e9c1db13215c9589e96bb92477dc208a
#
_entry.id   e9c1db13215c9589e96bb92477dc208a
#
_cell.length_a   1.000
_cell.length_b   1.000
_cell.length_c   1.000
_cell.angle_alpha   90.00
_cell.angle_beta   90.00
_cell.angle_gamma   90.00
#
_symmetry.space_group_name_H-M   'P 1'
#
loop_
_entity.id
_entity.type
_entity.pdbx_description
1 polymer ?
#
loop_
_entity_poly.entity_id
_entity_poly.type
_entity_poly.pdbx_seq_one_letter_code
_entity_poly.pdbx_strand_id
1 'polypeptide(L)'
;MKDLLKDYETYLKIERAMSPNTVASYCSDIEKFAAFLPCQPHETGPEEIIEYMRQREDISKRSQARLLSALRSFFGWMVMEGLMEDNPCDRVDAPKLGRYLPDVLSLQEVESIIGSVDLSTWQGLRDRAILEVLYGCDLRVSEAVGLKISCLYLKDGFVRVIGKGNKERLVPIGEIAADAVSAYLDRRPLPSDAKSEDLLFLNRFGRSLSRQSMFKMIRTQALLADVRKEISPHTFRHSFATHLVENGADLRLVQEMLGHENLTTTEIYTHVDTSTWHGRILDHHPRSQKKK
;
A
#
# COMPACT_ATOMS: atom_id res chain seq x y z
N MET A 1 0.49 -3.26 33.56
CA MET A 1 0.26 -2.78 32.19
C MET A 1 1.50 -2.86 31.26
N LYS A 2 2.67 -2.28 31.61
CA LYS A 2 3.87 -2.31 30.71
C LYS A 2 4.32 -3.73 30.39
N ASP A 3 4.33 -4.63 31.34
CA ASP A 3 4.73 -6.03 31.13
C ASP A 3 3.67 -6.76 30.28
N LEU A 4 2.39 -6.59 30.59
CA LEU A 4 1.27 -7.16 29.84
C LEU A 4 1.30 -6.74 28.36
N LEU A 5 1.58 -5.46 28.09
CA LEU A 5 1.69 -4.97 26.72
C LEU A 5 2.90 -5.55 25.97
N LYS A 6 4.02 -5.74 26.67
CA LYS A 6 5.23 -6.35 26.12
C LYS A 6 5.00 -7.84 25.78
N ASP A 7 4.28 -8.55 26.61
CA ASP A 7 3.92 -9.95 26.38
C ASP A 7 2.97 -10.06 25.19
N TYR A 8 1.95 -9.20 25.12
CA TYR A 8 1.07 -9.10 23.95
C TYR A 8 1.82 -8.74 22.68
N GLU A 9 2.77 -7.80 22.73
CA GLU A 9 3.63 -7.46 21.59
C GLU A 9 4.41 -8.68 21.09
N THR A 10 4.93 -9.48 22.03
CA THR A 10 5.67 -10.72 21.74
C THR A 10 4.76 -11.76 21.08
N TYR A 11 3.56 -11.96 21.60
CA TYR A 11 2.53 -12.81 21.00
C TYR A 11 2.22 -12.40 19.56
N LEU A 12 1.97 -11.10 19.30
CA LEU A 12 1.67 -10.61 17.97
C LEU A 12 2.82 -10.85 16.97
N LYS A 13 4.07 -10.70 17.45
CA LYS A 13 5.27 -10.87 16.61
C LYS A 13 5.58 -12.34 16.33
N ILE A 14 5.56 -13.17 17.35
CA ILE A 14 6.08 -14.55 17.28
C ILE A 14 4.98 -15.52 16.90
N GLU A 15 3.86 -15.53 17.61
CA GLU A 15 2.81 -16.52 17.37
C GLU A 15 1.89 -16.16 16.24
N ARG A 16 1.55 -14.85 16.12
CA ARG A 16 0.66 -14.36 15.06
C ARG A 16 1.42 -13.93 13.80
N ALA A 17 2.74 -13.88 13.83
CA ALA A 17 3.61 -13.45 12.73
C ALA A 17 3.13 -12.14 12.05
N MET A 18 2.58 -11.21 12.85
CA MET A 18 2.04 -9.95 12.32
C MET A 18 3.14 -9.02 11.84
N SER A 19 2.80 -8.17 10.86
CA SER A 19 3.76 -7.18 10.35
C SER A 19 4.15 -6.18 11.43
N PRO A 20 5.40 -5.65 11.43
CA PRO A 20 5.85 -4.64 12.40
C PRO A 20 4.91 -3.44 12.51
N ASN A 21 4.35 -2.99 11.38
CA ASN A 21 3.39 -1.87 11.36
C ASN A 21 2.06 -2.23 12.03
N THR A 22 1.58 -3.47 11.87
CA THR A 22 0.35 -3.94 12.52
C THR A 22 0.58 -4.04 14.02
N VAL A 23 1.70 -4.63 14.45
CA VAL A 23 2.08 -4.73 15.86
C VAL A 23 2.15 -3.34 16.50
N ALA A 24 2.90 -2.42 15.91
CA ALA A 24 3.04 -1.05 16.42
C ALA A 24 1.68 -0.33 16.52
N SER A 25 0.81 -0.51 15.52
CA SER A 25 -0.53 0.09 15.52
C SER A 25 -1.41 -0.50 16.63
N TYR A 26 -1.43 -1.83 16.78
CA TYR A 26 -2.21 -2.49 17.82
C TYR A 26 -1.72 -2.13 19.22
N CYS A 27 -0.42 -2.19 19.46
CA CYS A 27 0.15 -1.81 20.76
C CYS A 27 -0.17 -0.35 21.12
N SER A 28 -0.03 0.57 20.16
CA SER A 28 -0.39 1.99 20.37
C SER A 28 -1.87 2.20 20.69
N ASP A 29 -2.77 1.41 20.06
CA ASP A 29 -4.19 1.49 20.38
C ASP A 29 -4.49 0.97 21.78
N ILE A 30 -3.86 -0.14 22.18
CA ILE A 30 -4.01 -0.72 23.51
C ILE A 30 -3.42 0.20 24.60
N GLU A 31 -2.26 0.84 24.34
CA GLU A 31 -1.70 1.83 25.26
C GLU A 31 -2.66 3.00 25.55
N LYS A 32 -3.28 3.53 24.47
CA LYS A 32 -4.24 4.63 24.58
C LYS A 32 -5.51 4.20 25.31
N PHE A 33 -5.99 3.00 25.04
CA PHE A 33 -7.14 2.42 25.73
C PHE A 33 -6.84 2.21 27.21
N ALA A 34 -5.68 1.65 27.52
CA ALA A 34 -5.25 1.42 28.89
C ALA A 34 -5.09 2.72 29.71
N ALA A 35 -4.66 3.81 29.06
CA ALA A 35 -4.59 5.12 29.68
C ALA A 35 -5.97 5.73 29.98
N PHE A 36 -7.01 5.30 29.26
CA PHE A 36 -8.39 5.69 29.48
C PHE A 36 -9.05 4.89 30.61
N LEU A 37 -8.68 3.61 30.79
CA LEU A 37 -9.34 2.71 31.74
C LEU A 37 -9.22 3.21 33.19
N PRO A 38 -10.33 3.23 33.95
CA PRO A 38 -10.32 3.53 35.40
C PRO A 38 -9.93 2.30 36.25
N CYS A 39 -9.88 1.11 35.64
CA CYS A 39 -9.67 -0.19 36.28
C CYS A 39 -8.52 -0.96 35.63
N GLN A 40 -8.20 -2.14 36.16
CA GLN A 40 -7.22 -3.03 35.54
C GLN A 40 -7.82 -3.68 34.26
N PRO A 41 -7.01 -4.03 33.25
CA PRO A 41 -7.50 -4.61 32.00
C PRO A 41 -8.33 -5.86 32.16
N HIS A 42 -8.05 -6.71 33.13
CA HIS A 42 -8.80 -7.93 33.39
C HIS A 42 -10.19 -7.67 34.04
N GLU A 43 -10.43 -6.46 34.50
CA GLU A 43 -11.72 -6.02 35.07
C GLU A 43 -12.59 -5.28 34.05
N THR A 44 -12.08 -5.10 32.82
CA THR A 44 -12.78 -4.35 31.76
C THR A 44 -14.01 -5.10 31.28
N GLY A 45 -15.16 -4.44 31.32
CA GLY A 45 -16.41 -4.90 30.74
C GLY A 45 -16.70 -4.28 29.36
N PRO A 46 -17.82 -4.65 28.75
CA PRO A 46 -18.28 -4.05 27.48
C PRO A 46 -18.53 -2.54 27.58
N GLU A 47 -18.96 -2.04 28.76
CA GLU A 47 -19.30 -0.65 29.00
C GLU A 47 -18.11 0.29 28.82
N GLU A 48 -16.93 -0.07 29.35
CA GLU A 48 -15.70 0.72 29.19
C GLU A 48 -15.28 0.79 27.73
N ILE A 49 -15.45 -0.31 26.97
CA ILE A 49 -15.13 -0.34 25.54
C ILE A 49 -16.09 0.57 24.76
N ILE A 50 -17.40 0.48 25.04
CA ILE A 50 -18.43 1.31 24.40
C ILE A 50 -18.15 2.79 24.68
N GLU A 51 -17.85 3.15 25.94
CA GLU A 51 -17.56 4.53 26.32
C GLU A 51 -16.28 5.04 25.63
N TYR A 52 -15.22 4.22 25.61
CA TYR A 52 -14.01 4.57 24.87
C TYR A 52 -14.27 4.79 23.38
N MET A 53 -15.05 3.90 22.75
CA MET A 53 -15.42 4.03 21.36
C MET A 53 -16.23 5.29 21.09
N ARG A 54 -17.12 5.71 22.03
CA ARG A 54 -17.88 6.95 21.96
C ARG A 54 -16.97 8.17 22.03
N GLN A 55 -15.97 8.19 22.90
CA GLN A 55 -15.00 9.28 23.00
C GLN A 55 -14.08 9.37 21.75
N ARG A 56 -14.07 8.33 20.90
CA ARG A 56 -13.31 8.29 19.64
C ARG A 56 -14.19 8.49 18.41
N GLU A 57 -15.27 9.22 18.52
CA GLU A 57 -16.11 9.62 17.36
C GLU A 57 -15.41 10.65 16.45
N ASP A 58 -14.34 11.26 16.91
CA ASP A 58 -13.43 12.14 16.15
C ASP A 58 -12.72 11.43 15.00
N ILE A 59 -12.59 10.09 15.06
CA ILE A 59 -11.94 9.30 14.02
C ILE A 59 -12.95 8.65 13.06
N SER A 60 -12.50 8.33 11.84
CA SER A 60 -13.36 7.70 10.83
C SER A 60 -13.93 6.35 11.30
N LYS A 61 -15.12 5.97 10.82
CA LYS A 61 -15.74 4.66 11.13
C LYS A 61 -14.82 3.48 10.79
N ARG A 62 -13.99 3.59 9.75
CA ARG A 62 -12.98 2.58 9.41
C ARG A 62 -11.87 2.51 10.47
N SER A 63 -11.43 3.66 11.01
CA SER A 63 -10.45 3.71 12.10
C SER A 63 -11.04 3.16 13.39
N GLN A 64 -12.31 3.44 13.70
CA GLN A 64 -13.03 2.85 14.83
C GLN A 64 -13.12 1.32 14.71
N ALA A 65 -13.48 0.80 13.53
CA ALA A 65 -13.54 -0.64 13.29
C ALA A 65 -12.16 -1.33 13.46
N ARG A 66 -11.08 -0.67 13.00
CA ARG A 66 -9.70 -1.15 13.21
C ARG A 66 -9.35 -1.14 14.70
N LEU A 67 -9.68 -0.08 15.43
CA LEU A 67 -9.47 0.05 16.87
C LEU A 67 -10.18 -1.09 17.62
N LEU A 68 -11.45 -1.33 17.33
CA LEU A 68 -12.21 -2.44 17.93
C LEU A 68 -11.56 -3.81 17.61
N SER A 69 -11.01 -3.97 16.40
CA SER A 69 -10.28 -5.19 16.05
C SER A 69 -8.99 -5.36 16.87
N ALA A 70 -8.28 -4.27 17.18
CA ALA A 70 -7.11 -4.31 18.05
C ALA A 70 -7.48 -4.68 19.49
N LEU A 71 -8.55 -4.08 20.04
CA LEU A 71 -9.09 -4.41 21.37
C LEU A 71 -9.55 -5.87 21.43
N ARG A 72 -10.31 -6.33 20.44
CA ARG A 72 -10.76 -7.73 20.36
C ARG A 72 -9.60 -8.73 20.31
N SER A 73 -8.54 -8.38 19.60
CA SER A 73 -7.32 -9.19 19.57
C SER A 73 -6.61 -9.25 20.92
N PHE A 74 -6.52 -8.12 21.61
CA PHE A 74 -5.88 -8.02 22.93
C PHE A 74 -6.65 -8.82 23.99
N PHE A 75 -7.95 -8.59 24.12
CA PHE A 75 -8.77 -9.30 25.09
C PHE A 75 -8.90 -10.79 24.77
N GLY A 76 -8.93 -11.14 23.47
CA GLY A 76 -8.88 -12.55 23.04
C GLY A 76 -7.58 -13.25 23.43
N TRP A 77 -6.46 -12.53 23.38
CA TRP A 77 -5.17 -13.01 23.90
C TRP A 77 -5.21 -13.15 25.43
N MET A 78 -5.78 -12.18 26.16
CA MET A 78 -5.91 -12.29 27.63
C MET A 78 -6.77 -13.49 28.04
N VAL A 79 -7.83 -13.80 27.31
CA VAL A 79 -8.63 -15.01 27.55
C VAL A 79 -7.82 -16.28 27.31
N MET A 80 -7.04 -16.31 26.23
CA MET A 80 -6.18 -17.45 25.88
C MET A 80 -5.10 -17.71 26.96
N GLU A 81 -4.53 -16.64 27.55
CA GLU A 81 -3.55 -16.71 28.64
C GLU A 81 -4.19 -17.00 30.01
N GLY A 82 -5.52 -17.13 30.08
CA GLY A 82 -6.23 -17.35 31.34
C GLY A 82 -6.26 -16.14 32.29
N LEU A 83 -5.99 -14.95 31.76
CA LEU A 83 -6.01 -13.70 32.51
C LEU A 83 -7.42 -13.10 32.62
N MET A 84 -8.38 -13.66 31.88
CA MET A 84 -9.76 -13.20 31.77
C MET A 84 -10.66 -14.37 31.36
N GLU A 85 -11.92 -14.38 31.79
CA GLU A 85 -12.85 -15.47 31.44
C GLU A 85 -13.46 -15.29 30.04
N ASP A 86 -13.92 -14.08 29.74
CA ASP A 86 -14.61 -13.72 28.49
C ASP A 86 -13.96 -12.52 27.80
N ASN A 87 -14.13 -12.45 26.48
CA ASN A 87 -13.71 -11.28 25.71
C ASN A 87 -14.83 -10.21 25.72
N PRO A 88 -14.66 -9.07 26.40
CA PRO A 88 -15.69 -8.05 26.49
C PRO A 88 -16.08 -7.43 25.16
N CYS A 89 -15.18 -7.51 24.14
CA CYS A 89 -15.48 -7.01 22.80
C CYS A 89 -16.51 -7.85 22.03
N ASP A 90 -16.84 -9.07 22.48
CA ASP A 90 -17.81 -9.92 21.78
C ASP A 90 -19.24 -9.39 21.94
N ARG A 91 -19.48 -8.54 22.95
CA ARG A 91 -20.74 -7.87 23.20
C ARG A 91 -20.81 -6.45 22.65
N VAL A 92 -19.78 -6.03 21.90
CA VAL A 92 -19.70 -4.69 21.32
C VAL A 92 -19.90 -4.75 19.82
N ASP A 93 -20.92 -4.04 19.32
CA ASP A 93 -21.21 -3.97 17.91
C ASP A 93 -20.12 -3.22 17.14
N ALA A 94 -19.73 -3.79 16.01
CA ALA A 94 -18.80 -3.13 15.11
C ALA A 94 -19.46 -1.91 14.45
N PRO A 95 -18.74 -0.79 14.29
CA PRO A 95 -19.25 0.35 13.57
C PRO A 95 -19.73 -0.04 12.17
N LYS A 96 -20.95 0.33 11.80
CA LYS A 96 -21.47 0.09 10.45
C LYS A 96 -20.63 0.88 9.45
N LEU A 97 -19.85 0.15 8.65
CA LEU A 97 -19.13 0.73 7.53
C LEU A 97 -20.10 0.91 6.37
N GLY A 98 -20.34 2.14 5.95
CA GLY A 98 -21.05 2.39 4.69
C GLY A 98 -20.31 1.69 3.54
N ARG A 99 -21.04 1.24 2.51
CA ARG A 99 -20.42 0.76 1.26
C ARG A 99 -19.75 1.97 0.59
N TYR A 100 -18.47 2.14 0.84
CA TYR A 100 -17.65 3.09 0.11
C TYR A 100 -17.25 2.42 -1.20
N LEU A 101 -17.83 2.89 -2.30
CA LEU A 101 -17.29 2.57 -3.63
C LEU A 101 -16.02 3.42 -3.79
N PRO A 102 -14.84 2.81 -3.95
CA PRO A 102 -13.63 3.57 -4.15
C PRO A 102 -13.77 4.44 -5.40
N ASP A 103 -13.31 5.69 -5.33
CA ASP A 103 -13.25 6.55 -6.50
C ASP A 103 -12.29 5.92 -7.53
N VAL A 104 -12.81 5.69 -8.72
CA VAL A 104 -12.03 5.26 -9.87
C VAL A 104 -11.74 6.48 -10.73
N LEU A 105 -10.49 6.67 -11.10
CA LEU A 105 -10.10 7.68 -12.08
C LEU A 105 -10.43 7.17 -13.47
N SER A 106 -10.99 8.02 -14.33
CA SER A 106 -11.05 7.70 -15.75
C SER A 106 -9.65 7.74 -16.38
N LEU A 107 -9.48 7.13 -17.53
CA LEU A 107 -8.22 7.17 -18.27
C LEU A 107 -7.79 8.62 -18.57
N GLN A 108 -8.74 9.49 -18.93
CA GLN A 108 -8.49 10.91 -19.16
C GLN A 108 -8.00 11.65 -17.92
N GLU A 109 -8.59 11.38 -16.73
CA GLU A 109 -8.12 11.93 -15.46
C GLU A 109 -6.69 11.47 -15.14
N VAL A 110 -6.38 10.18 -15.33
CA VAL A 110 -5.01 9.66 -15.18
C VAL A 110 -4.04 10.35 -16.11
N GLU A 111 -4.38 10.47 -17.40
CA GLU A 111 -3.56 11.15 -18.41
C GLU A 111 -3.34 12.63 -18.06
N SER A 112 -4.37 13.33 -17.59
CA SER A 112 -4.30 14.73 -17.16
C SER A 112 -3.37 14.89 -15.95
N ILE A 113 -3.48 14.03 -14.94
CA ILE A 113 -2.63 14.07 -13.75
C ILE A 113 -1.16 13.82 -14.12
N ILE A 114 -0.90 12.82 -14.94
CA ILE A 114 0.45 12.50 -15.39
C ILE A 114 0.99 13.60 -16.31
N GLY A 115 0.14 14.19 -17.14
CA GLY A 115 0.47 15.28 -18.06
C GLY A 115 0.72 16.63 -17.38
N SER A 116 0.22 16.85 -16.17
CA SER A 116 0.42 18.08 -15.40
C SER A 116 1.83 18.27 -14.85
N VAL A 117 2.68 17.22 -14.93
CA VAL A 117 4.03 17.25 -14.37
C VAL A 117 4.96 18.09 -15.22
N ASP A 118 5.65 19.06 -14.62
CA ASP A 118 6.68 19.85 -15.28
C ASP A 118 7.97 19.04 -15.48
N LEU A 119 8.26 18.66 -16.71
CA LEU A 119 9.41 17.82 -17.09
C LEU A 119 10.73 18.62 -17.24
N SER A 120 10.74 19.94 -17.03
CA SER A 120 11.95 20.76 -17.13
C SER A 120 12.96 20.49 -16.02
N THR A 121 12.49 19.95 -14.88
CA THR A 121 13.28 19.68 -13.69
C THR A 121 13.49 18.17 -13.48
N TRP A 122 14.58 17.79 -12.81
CA TRP A 122 14.81 16.38 -12.46
C TRP A 122 13.76 15.85 -11.48
N GLN A 123 13.19 16.72 -10.62
CA GLN A 123 12.09 16.35 -9.73
C GLN A 123 10.82 16.01 -10.52
N GLY A 124 10.54 16.79 -11.55
CA GLY A 124 9.40 16.49 -12.43
C GLY A 124 9.59 15.19 -13.20
N LEU A 125 10.77 14.92 -13.75
CA LEU A 125 11.07 13.63 -14.38
C LEU A 125 10.88 12.46 -13.39
N ARG A 126 11.34 12.62 -12.14
CA ARG A 126 11.10 11.65 -11.07
C ARG A 126 9.60 11.45 -10.82
N ASP A 127 8.86 12.53 -10.65
CA ASP A 127 7.44 12.50 -10.30
C ASP A 127 6.62 11.88 -11.43
N ARG A 128 6.98 12.17 -12.70
CA ARG A 128 6.42 11.51 -13.86
C ARG A 128 6.69 10.00 -13.84
N ALA A 129 7.94 9.59 -13.63
CA ALA A 129 8.31 8.17 -13.55
C ALA A 129 7.58 7.46 -12.40
N ILE A 130 7.41 8.10 -11.23
CA ILE A 130 6.62 7.56 -10.11
C ILE A 130 5.16 7.32 -10.53
N LEU A 131 4.51 8.31 -11.16
CA LEU A 131 3.11 8.19 -11.57
C LEU A 131 2.93 7.09 -12.62
N GLU A 132 3.82 7.02 -13.60
CA GLU A 132 3.79 5.98 -14.64
C GLU A 132 3.99 4.57 -14.05
N VAL A 133 4.91 4.41 -13.11
CA VAL A 133 5.17 3.11 -12.46
C VAL A 133 4.04 2.72 -11.51
N LEU A 134 3.47 3.66 -10.74
CA LEU A 134 2.33 3.39 -9.86
C LEU A 134 1.10 2.95 -10.65
N TYR A 135 0.85 3.58 -11.80
CA TYR A 135 -0.27 3.24 -12.65
C TYR A 135 0.03 2.02 -13.52
N GLY A 136 1.13 2.05 -14.27
CA GLY A 136 1.42 1.03 -15.29
C GLY A 136 1.93 -0.31 -14.75
N CYS A 137 2.50 -0.33 -13.52
CA CYS A 137 3.04 -1.55 -12.91
C CYS A 137 2.26 -1.98 -11.66
N ASP A 138 1.14 -1.34 -11.36
CA ASP A 138 0.30 -1.68 -10.20
C ASP A 138 1.07 -1.77 -8.86
N LEU A 139 2.07 -0.93 -8.66
CA LEU A 139 2.87 -0.97 -7.45
C LEU A 139 2.13 -0.37 -6.25
N ARG A 140 2.32 -0.99 -5.09
CA ARG A 140 1.98 -0.32 -3.82
C ARG A 140 2.94 0.84 -3.58
N VAL A 141 2.49 1.89 -2.90
CA VAL A 141 3.36 3.04 -2.60
C VAL A 141 4.64 2.65 -1.86
N SER A 142 4.58 1.66 -0.97
CA SER A 142 5.76 1.15 -0.27
C SER A 142 6.73 0.40 -1.19
N GLU A 143 6.21 -0.28 -2.19
CA GLU A 143 7.00 -0.98 -3.21
C GLU A 143 7.69 0.04 -4.14
N ALA A 144 6.96 1.07 -4.58
CA ALA A 144 7.53 2.14 -5.38
C ALA A 144 8.62 2.93 -4.62
N VAL A 145 8.40 3.25 -3.33
CA VAL A 145 9.42 3.90 -2.48
C VAL A 145 10.69 3.07 -2.36
N GLY A 146 10.54 1.75 -2.22
CA GLY A 146 11.67 0.81 -2.06
C GLY A 146 12.18 0.21 -3.37
N LEU A 147 11.70 0.67 -4.52
CA LEU A 147 12.11 0.13 -5.82
C LEU A 147 13.59 0.42 -6.07
N LYS A 148 14.32 -0.61 -6.48
CA LYS A 148 15.76 -0.57 -6.69
C LYS A 148 16.11 -0.49 -8.16
N ILE A 149 17.22 0.17 -8.48
CA ILE A 149 17.78 0.22 -9.84
C ILE A 149 18.15 -1.19 -10.30
N SER A 150 18.77 -1.98 -9.41
CA SER A 150 19.12 -3.38 -9.68
C SER A 150 17.94 -4.32 -9.94
N CYS A 151 16.70 -3.84 -9.70
CA CYS A 151 15.46 -4.57 -9.96
C CYS A 151 14.78 -4.17 -11.27
N LEU A 152 15.40 -3.29 -12.07
CA LEU A 152 14.84 -2.81 -13.34
C LEU A 152 15.41 -3.62 -14.50
N TYR A 153 14.55 -4.26 -15.26
CA TYR A 153 14.86 -4.99 -16.49
C TYR A 153 14.09 -4.35 -17.65
N LEU A 154 14.39 -3.05 -17.89
CA LEU A 154 13.60 -2.22 -18.80
C LEU A 154 13.66 -2.72 -20.25
N LYS A 155 14.79 -3.31 -20.67
CA LYS A 155 14.95 -3.91 -22.02
C LYS A 155 14.10 -5.16 -22.19
N ASP A 156 13.90 -5.89 -21.10
CA ASP A 156 13.12 -7.13 -21.08
C ASP A 156 11.65 -6.86 -20.76
N GLY A 157 11.30 -5.60 -20.46
CA GLY A 157 9.95 -5.15 -20.21
C GLY A 157 9.36 -5.53 -18.85
N PHE A 158 10.19 -5.76 -17.83
CA PHE A 158 9.69 -6.06 -16.48
C PHE A 158 10.51 -5.40 -15.36
N VAL A 159 9.90 -5.35 -14.19
CA VAL A 159 10.53 -4.94 -12.93
C VAL A 159 10.30 -6.01 -11.86
N ARG A 160 11.34 -6.27 -11.07
CA ARG A 160 11.26 -7.14 -9.90
C ARG A 160 10.83 -6.33 -8.68
N VAL A 161 9.73 -6.71 -8.07
CA VAL A 161 9.13 -6.00 -6.94
C VAL A 161 9.20 -6.87 -5.70
N ILE A 162 9.68 -6.29 -4.60
CA ILE A 162 9.74 -6.94 -3.28
C ILE A 162 8.55 -6.46 -2.46
N GLY A 163 7.61 -7.36 -2.17
CA GLY A 163 6.38 -7.09 -1.43
C GLY A 163 6.46 -7.39 0.06
N LYS A 164 5.29 -7.49 0.69
CA LYS A 164 5.15 -7.84 2.11
C LYS A 164 5.75 -9.22 2.38
N GLY A 165 6.51 -9.35 3.48
CA GLY A 165 7.15 -10.62 3.86
C GLY A 165 8.35 -10.99 2.98
N ASN A 166 8.96 -10.01 2.31
CA ASN A 166 10.09 -10.21 1.39
C ASN A 166 9.78 -11.11 0.18
N LYS A 167 8.48 -11.25 -0.18
CA LYS A 167 8.07 -12.01 -1.35
C LYS A 167 8.37 -11.20 -2.60
N GLU A 168 9.06 -11.81 -3.55
CA GLU A 168 9.41 -11.21 -4.84
C GLU A 168 8.38 -11.57 -5.91
N ARG A 169 8.10 -10.62 -6.82
CA ARG A 169 7.33 -10.87 -8.03
C ARG A 169 7.86 -10.05 -9.18
N LEU A 170 7.71 -10.59 -10.39
CA LEU A 170 7.94 -9.84 -11.61
C LEU A 170 6.66 -9.12 -12.01
N VAL A 171 6.79 -7.88 -12.45
CA VAL A 171 5.67 -7.07 -12.91
C VAL A 171 6.05 -6.50 -14.28
N PRO A 172 5.17 -6.60 -15.29
CA PRO A 172 5.44 -5.99 -16.59
C PRO A 172 5.53 -4.47 -16.46
N ILE A 173 6.42 -3.87 -17.25
CA ILE A 173 6.53 -2.43 -17.41
C ILE A 173 6.33 -2.08 -18.89
N GLY A 174 5.32 -1.26 -19.17
CA GLY A 174 5.06 -0.79 -20.53
C GLY A 174 6.11 0.23 -20.99
N GLU A 175 6.25 0.42 -22.32
CA GLU A 175 7.23 1.32 -22.92
C GLU A 175 7.17 2.74 -22.34
N ILE A 176 5.97 3.30 -22.15
CA ILE A 176 5.80 4.67 -21.64
C ILE A 176 6.39 4.81 -20.23
N ALA A 177 6.16 3.82 -19.36
CA ALA A 177 6.71 3.83 -18.00
C ALA A 177 8.23 3.58 -18.02
N ALA A 178 8.72 2.71 -18.89
CA ALA A 178 10.15 2.44 -19.07
C ALA A 178 10.89 3.68 -19.56
N ASP A 179 10.33 4.39 -20.54
CA ASP A 179 10.88 5.65 -21.08
C ASP A 179 10.91 6.73 -19.97
N ALA A 180 9.84 6.87 -19.19
CA ALA A 180 9.80 7.84 -18.09
C ALA A 180 10.85 7.53 -17.00
N VAL A 181 11.04 6.24 -16.67
CA VAL A 181 12.09 5.81 -15.73
C VAL A 181 13.48 6.09 -16.30
N SER A 182 13.72 5.80 -17.57
CA SER A 182 15.00 6.06 -18.23
C SER A 182 15.33 7.56 -18.26
N ALA A 183 14.37 8.41 -18.64
CA ALA A 183 14.53 9.87 -18.65
C ALA A 183 14.84 10.42 -17.24
N TYR A 184 14.26 9.83 -16.19
CA TYR A 184 14.61 10.20 -14.83
C TYR A 184 16.01 9.74 -14.46
N LEU A 185 16.42 8.51 -14.80
CA LEU A 185 17.74 7.97 -14.49
C LEU A 185 18.87 8.84 -15.08
N ASP A 186 18.67 9.40 -16.29
CA ASP A 186 19.63 10.30 -16.94
C ASP A 186 19.84 11.61 -16.15
N ARG A 187 18.88 12.02 -15.36
CA ARG A 187 18.88 13.26 -14.55
C ARG A 187 18.84 13.00 -13.05
N ARG A 188 18.90 11.72 -12.62
CA ARG A 188 18.82 11.35 -11.21
C ARG A 188 19.96 11.97 -10.42
N PRO A 189 19.69 12.64 -9.27
CA PRO A 189 20.75 13.20 -8.44
C PRO A 189 21.63 12.10 -7.84
N LEU A 190 22.82 12.48 -7.44
CA LEU A 190 23.72 11.58 -6.72
C LEU A 190 23.10 11.20 -5.35
N PRO A 191 23.19 9.91 -4.95
CA PRO A 191 22.75 9.49 -3.63
C PRO A 191 23.64 10.08 -2.54
N SER A 192 23.05 10.41 -1.38
CA SER A 192 23.79 11.01 -0.27
C SER A 192 24.45 9.97 0.65
N ASP A 193 24.08 8.69 0.53
CA ASP A 193 24.59 7.59 1.34
C ASP A 193 24.49 6.25 0.59
N ALA A 194 25.30 5.27 1.02
CA ALA A 194 25.36 3.95 0.41
C ALA A 194 24.01 3.21 0.42
N LYS A 195 23.13 3.48 1.39
CA LYS A 195 21.78 2.87 1.46
C LYS A 195 20.86 3.39 0.36
N SER A 196 21.15 4.58 -0.16
CA SER A 196 20.36 5.23 -1.21
C SER A 196 20.89 4.98 -2.62
N GLU A 197 22.07 4.37 -2.78
CA GLU A 197 22.70 4.14 -4.09
C GLU A 197 21.81 3.33 -5.04
N ASP A 198 21.26 2.23 -4.56
CA ASP A 198 20.43 1.33 -5.36
C ASP A 198 18.94 1.70 -5.37
N LEU A 199 18.53 2.75 -4.64
CA LEU A 199 17.12 3.19 -4.67
C LEU A 199 16.84 3.96 -5.96
N LEU A 200 15.76 3.60 -6.66
CA LEU A 200 15.37 4.30 -7.88
C LEU A 200 15.01 5.75 -7.59
N PHE A 201 14.06 6.00 -6.69
CA PHE A 201 13.51 7.33 -6.45
C PHE A 201 14.12 8.01 -5.23
N LEU A 202 14.75 9.16 -5.46
CA LEU A 202 15.40 9.95 -4.42
C LEU A 202 14.64 11.26 -4.13
N ASN A 203 14.74 11.71 -2.89
CA ASN A 203 14.29 13.03 -2.49
C ASN A 203 15.34 14.09 -2.83
N ARG A 204 15.04 15.37 -2.56
CA ARG A 204 15.96 16.51 -2.83
C ARG A 204 17.29 16.43 -2.07
N PHE A 205 17.41 15.57 -1.08
CA PHE A 205 18.62 15.38 -0.31
C PHE A 205 19.41 14.11 -0.72
N GLY A 206 19.08 13.48 -1.84
CA GLY A 206 19.72 12.26 -2.31
C GLY A 206 19.40 11.01 -1.49
N ARG A 207 18.29 11.02 -0.72
CA ARG A 207 17.86 9.92 0.15
C ARG A 207 16.53 9.34 -0.31
N SER A 208 16.11 8.23 0.29
CA SER A 208 14.80 7.62 0.05
C SER A 208 13.66 8.63 0.17
N LEU A 209 12.65 8.51 -0.71
CA LEU A 209 11.37 9.19 -0.54
C LEU A 209 10.59 8.58 0.62
N SER A 210 9.80 9.41 1.32
CA SER A 210 8.79 8.90 2.24
C SER A 210 7.48 8.61 1.51
N ARG A 211 6.69 7.66 2.04
CA ARG A 211 5.31 7.43 1.57
C ARG A 211 4.46 8.69 1.61
N GLN A 212 4.65 9.53 2.64
CA GLN A 212 3.94 10.82 2.78
C GLN A 212 4.32 11.80 1.68
N SER A 213 5.62 11.88 1.31
CA SER A 213 6.07 12.75 0.22
C SER A 213 5.48 12.32 -1.12
N MET A 214 5.41 11.01 -1.39
CA MET A 214 4.81 10.48 -2.60
C MET A 214 3.30 10.74 -2.63
N PHE A 215 2.61 10.55 -1.52
CA PHE A 215 1.20 10.88 -1.39
C PHE A 215 0.91 12.38 -1.65
N LYS A 216 1.71 13.25 -1.03
CA LYS A 216 1.60 14.70 -1.23
C LYS A 216 1.83 15.08 -2.69
N MET A 217 2.84 14.50 -3.33
CA MET A 217 3.13 14.74 -4.75
C MET A 217 1.93 14.36 -5.63
N ILE A 218 1.36 13.16 -5.46
CA ILE A 218 0.20 12.70 -6.23
C ILE A 218 -0.99 13.67 -6.08
N ARG A 219 -1.29 14.09 -4.85
CA ARG A 219 -2.37 15.05 -4.60
C ARG A 219 -2.10 16.42 -5.24
N THR A 220 -0.86 16.88 -5.20
CA THR A 220 -0.48 18.14 -5.86
C THR A 220 -0.68 18.06 -7.36
N GLN A 221 -0.26 16.99 -8.02
CA GLN A 221 -0.45 16.82 -9.47
C GLN A 221 -1.92 16.69 -9.85
N ALA A 222 -2.72 16.02 -9.02
CA ALA A 222 -4.17 15.93 -9.22
C ALA A 222 -4.85 17.30 -9.15
N LEU A 223 -4.46 18.14 -8.19
CA LEU A 223 -4.97 19.52 -8.10
C LEU A 223 -4.56 20.37 -9.31
N LEU A 224 -3.33 20.24 -9.78
CA LEU A 224 -2.84 20.94 -10.99
C LEU A 224 -3.59 20.50 -12.25
N ALA A 225 -4.05 19.24 -12.28
CA ALA A 225 -4.87 18.69 -13.35
C ALA A 225 -6.39 18.98 -13.23
N ASP A 226 -6.81 19.79 -12.25
CA ASP A 226 -8.23 20.06 -11.88
C ASP A 226 -9.05 18.79 -11.61
N VAL A 227 -8.43 17.74 -11.13
CA VAL A 227 -9.13 16.50 -10.72
C VAL A 227 -9.51 16.62 -9.25
N ARG A 228 -10.82 16.76 -8.98
CA ARG A 228 -11.38 17.07 -7.66
C ARG A 228 -11.69 15.85 -6.79
N LYS A 229 -11.47 14.65 -7.31
CA LYS A 229 -11.64 13.40 -6.55
C LYS A 229 -10.62 13.29 -5.42
N GLU A 230 -10.95 12.54 -4.37
CA GLU A 230 -10.00 12.24 -3.31
C GLU A 230 -9.00 11.18 -3.80
N ILE A 231 -7.80 11.66 -4.20
CA ILE A 231 -6.79 10.83 -4.85
C ILE A 231 -5.70 10.39 -3.88
N SER A 232 -5.42 9.10 -3.95
CA SER A 232 -4.36 8.44 -3.22
C SER A 232 -3.58 7.49 -4.14
N PRO A 233 -2.39 6.98 -3.74
CA PRO A 233 -1.72 5.93 -4.48
C PRO A 233 -2.58 4.67 -4.70
N HIS A 234 -3.49 4.38 -3.77
CA HIS A 234 -4.44 3.27 -3.90
C HIS A 234 -5.50 3.55 -4.98
N THR A 235 -5.88 4.81 -5.15
CA THR A 235 -6.81 5.22 -6.21
C THR A 235 -6.20 4.94 -7.59
N PHE A 236 -4.92 5.29 -7.81
CA PHE A 236 -4.20 4.98 -9.05
C PHE A 236 -4.17 3.48 -9.33
N ARG A 237 -3.77 2.70 -8.33
CA ARG A 237 -3.70 1.25 -8.42
C ARG A 237 -5.06 0.61 -8.73
N HIS A 238 -6.11 1.06 -8.03
CA HIS A 238 -7.48 0.55 -8.23
C HIS A 238 -8.00 0.91 -9.62
N SER A 239 -7.75 2.14 -10.08
CA SER A 239 -8.14 2.57 -11.43
C SER A 239 -7.45 1.75 -12.51
N PHE A 240 -6.17 1.43 -12.34
CA PHE A 240 -5.46 0.56 -13.28
C PHE A 240 -6.09 -0.83 -13.37
N ALA A 241 -6.34 -1.49 -12.22
CA ALA A 241 -6.98 -2.80 -12.19
C ALA A 241 -8.36 -2.77 -12.87
N THR A 242 -9.16 -1.71 -12.62
CA THR A 242 -10.47 -1.52 -13.26
C THR A 242 -10.32 -1.37 -14.78
N HIS A 243 -9.41 -0.52 -15.25
CA HIS A 243 -9.18 -0.30 -16.68
C HIS A 243 -8.66 -1.54 -17.41
N LEU A 244 -7.84 -2.38 -16.75
CA LEU A 244 -7.42 -3.66 -17.33
C LEU A 244 -8.63 -4.57 -17.58
N VAL A 245 -9.53 -4.68 -16.59
CA VAL A 245 -10.74 -5.50 -16.72
C VAL A 245 -11.69 -4.93 -17.80
N GLU A 246 -11.87 -3.62 -17.83
CA GLU A 246 -12.69 -2.92 -18.85
C GLU A 246 -12.12 -3.12 -20.27
N ASN A 247 -10.80 -3.22 -20.41
CA ASN A 247 -10.13 -3.52 -21.67
C ASN A 247 -10.09 -5.02 -22.01
N GLY A 248 -10.79 -5.86 -21.22
CA GLY A 248 -10.96 -7.29 -21.52
C GLY A 248 -9.88 -8.20 -20.94
N ALA A 249 -9.04 -7.71 -20.02
CA ALA A 249 -8.11 -8.59 -19.31
C ALA A 249 -8.87 -9.58 -18.43
N ASP A 250 -8.39 -10.83 -18.39
CA ASP A 250 -8.93 -11.85 -17.50
C ASP A 250 -8.75 -11.42 -16.03
N LEU A 251 -9.82 -11.51 -15.24
CA LEU A 251 -9.82 -11.15 -13.82
C LEU A 251 -8.77 -11.93 -13.03
N ARG A 252 -8.51 -13.19 -13.40
CA ARG A 252 -7.49 -14.03 -12.77
C ARG A 252 -6.08 -13.47 -13.04
N LEU A 253 -5.82 -13.04 -14.28
CA LEU A 253 -4.57 -12.39 -14.65
C LEU A 253 -4.34 -11.10 -13.84
N VAL A 254 -5.38 -10.30 -13.67
CA VAL A 254 -5.34 -9.07 -12.85
C VAL A 254 -5.10 -9.40 -11.37
N GLN A 255 -5.73 -10.43 -10.82
CA GLN A 255 -5.52 -10.87 -9.43
C GLN A 255 -4.09 -11.37 -9.19
N GLU A 256 -3.49 -12.08 -10.13
CA GLU A 256 -2.09 -12.52 -10.08
C GLU A 256 -1.14 -11.32 -10.07
N MET A 257 -1.39 -10.32 -10.93
CA MET A 257 -0.62 -9.08 -10.96
C MET A 257 -0.74 -8.26 -9.68
N LEU A 258 -1.93 -8.22 -9.08
CA LEU A 258 -2.21 -7.56 -7.80
C LEU A 258 -1.47 -8.20 -6.61
N GLY A 259 -0.95 -9.43 -6.77
CA GLY A 259 -0.23 -10.15 -5.71
C GLY A 259 -1.16 -10.52 -4.56
N HIS A 260 -2.36 -11.05 -4.84
CA HIS A 260 -3.23 -11.68 -3.85
C HIS A 260 -2.66 -13.04 -3.42
N GLU A 261 -2.70 -13.34 -2.12
CA GLU A 261 -1.89 -14.29 -1.34
C GLU A 261 -2.02 -15.79 -1.67
N ASN A 262 -2.68 -16.24 -2.73
CA ASN A 262 -3.01 -17.66 -2.91
C ASN A 262 -2.27 -18.44 -4.03
N LEU A 263 -1.24 -17.86 -4.65
CA LEU A 263 -0.43 -18.64 -5.59
C LEU A 263 1.06 -18.43 -5.26
N THR A 264 1.73 -19.53 -4.99
CA THR A 264 3.18 -19.63 -4.80
C THR A 264 3.88 -19.17 -6.07
N THR A 265 4.22 -17.88 -6.09
CA THR A 265 4.69 -17.12 -7.27
C THR A 265 6.01 -17.65 -7.85
N THR A 266 6.76 -18.44 -7.10
CA THR A 266 8.07 -18.92 -7.53
C THR A 266 7.98 -20.08 -8.54
N GLU A 267 6.93 -20.89 -8.50
CA GLU A 267 6.77 -22.04 -9.41
C GLU A 267 6.12 -21.65 -10.75
N ILE A 268 5.35 -20.58 -10.78
CA ILE A 268 4.66 -20.13 -12.02
C ILE A 268 5.66 -19.57 -13.04
N TYR A 269 6.74 -18.93 -12.57
CA TYR A 269 7.73 -18.29 -13.47
C TYR A 269 8.73 -19.27 -14.11
N THR A 270 8.76 -20.52 -13.67
CA THR A 270 9.62 -21.56 -14.27
C THR A 270 8.94 -22.32 -15.42
N HIS A 271 7.61 -22.22 -15.56
CA HIS A 271 6.82 -22.99 -16.55
C HIS A 271 5.90 -22.15 -17.45
N VAL A 272 5.66 -20.86 -17.15
CA VAL A 272 4.92 -19.98 -18.03
C VAL A 272 5.94 -19.23 -18.88
N ASP A 273 5.81 -19.34 -20.19
CA ASP A 273 6.54 -18.50 -21.15
C ASP A 273 6.26 -17.03 -20.77
N THR A 274 7.23 -16.40 -20.10
CA THR A 274 7.16 -15.02 -19.60
C THR A 274 6.80 -14.04 -20.70
N SER A 275 7.16 -14.34 -21.94
CA SER A 275 6.82 -13.54 -23.13
C SER A 275 5.32 -13.53 -23.40
N THR A 276 4.65 -14.67 -23.27
CA THR A 276 3.19 -14.80 -23.48
C THR A 276 2.37 -14.11 -22.38
N TRP A 277 2.79 -14.24 -21.12
CA TRP A 277 2.12 -13.58 -19.98
C TRP A 277 2.29 -12.06 -20.03
N HIS A 278 3.51 -11.60 -20.30
CA HIS A 278 3.86 -10.20 -20.49
C HIS A 278 3.06 -9.57 -21.64
N GLY A 279 2.99 -10.25 -22.79
CA GLY A 279 2.20 -9.81 -23.94
C GLY A 279 0.73 -9.64 -23.60
N ARG A 280 0.10 -10.62 -22.94
CA ARG A 280 -1.31 -10.56 -22.56
C ARG A 280 -1.67 -9.39 -21.64
N ILE A 281 -0.78 -9.00 -20.73
CA ILE A 281 -1.02 -7.81 -19.87
C ILE A 281 -0.85 -6.53 -20.69
N LEU A 282 0.20 -6.44 -21.47
CA LEU A 282 0.47 -5.24 -22.28
C LEU A 282 -0.56 -5.03 -23.37
N ASP A 283 -1.15 -6.09 -23.95
CA ASP A 283 -2.22 -6.00 -24.94
C ASP A 283 -3.48 -5.31 -24.39
N HIS A 284 -3.76 -5.48 -23.10
CA HIS A 284 -4.89 -4.87 -22.41
C HIS A 284 -4.52 -3.62 -21.59
N HIS A 285 -3.23 -3.28 -21.53
CA HIS A 285 -2.74 -2.16 -20.74
C HIS A 285 -3.23 -0.83 -21.33
N PRO A 286 -3.91 0.03 -20.56
CA PRO A 286 -4.53 1.26 -21.08
C PRO A 286 -3.56 2.24 -21.73
N ARG A 287 -2.27 2.13 -21.44
CA ARG A 287 -1.21 3.02 -21.92
C ARG A 287 -0.09 2.28 -22.67
N SER A 288 -0.28 1.04 -23.10
CA SER A 288 0.71 0.32 -23.89
C SER A 288 0.75 0.75 -25.36
N GLN A 289 -0.36 1.30 -25.85
CA GLN A 289 -0.44 1.72 -27.24
C GLN A 289 0.00 3.18 -27.38
N LYS A 290 1.14 3.44 -28.02
CA LYS A 290 1.41 4.75 -28.61
C LYS A 290 0.26 5.02 -29.60
N LYS A 291 -0.58 6.04 -29.30
CA LYS A 291 -1.52 6.54 -30.31
C LYS A 291 -0.72 6.78 -31.60
N LYS A 292 -1.06 6.04 -32.68
CA LYS A 292 -0.55 6.28 -34.01
C LYS A 292 -0.92 7.68 -34.49
#